data_9d235a80c7f5c42daa7c79b0221369d1
#
_entry.id   9d235a80c7f5c42daa7c79b0221369d1
#
_cell.length_a   1.000
_cell.length_b   1.000
_cell.length_c   1.000
_cell.angle_alpha   90.00
_cell.angle_beta   90.00
_cell.angle_gamma   90.00
#
_symmetry.space_group_name_H-M   'P 1'
#
loop_
_entity.id
_entity.type
_entity.pdbx_description
1 polymer ?
#
loop_
_entity_poly.entity_id
_entity_poly.type
_entity_poly.pdbx_seq_one_letter_code
_entity_poly.pdbx_strand_id
1 'polypeptide(L)'
;MHLWITGTFADAPVRTASARAAEAFIDHLGKTQAFYAMVRPTGSKSLKLSRADKAGRTEISRAVATGLPDHRYLYLTGTDAEGHPGHPMLALAHAPLPMAEIRIELPWQAEGALDLMAQVDAALEGVPVLAGYMGYGFAPRPLGVNYASFVPPAHRRYRCALMMDPVPFSPLVRHDQSFVTMRRLEQKRAAKVRAIGEADPFDYVPGLPDVGWRTYIGGAYRDRLAVTAEALGPDLIIDDRGFFTTVTAGPAPIWGDLNLNEDISAYQAVFAFLEPAMSDWNMRARSAPGYSIKDEERLRQAKAYVDRFTVAERQA
;
A
#
# COMPACT_ATOMS: atom_id res chain seq x y z
N MET A 1 4.26 -3.43 -4.54
CA MET A 1 4.73 -2.11 -4.06
C MET A 1 3.55 -1.17 -4.00
N HIS A 2 3.44 -0.39 -2.94
CA HIS A 2 2.37 0.55 -2.73
C HIS A 2 2.94 1.82 -2.10
N LEU A 3 2.86 2.94 -2.80
CA LEU A 3 3.48 4.20 -2.41
C LEU A 3 2.46 5.31 -2.40
N TRP A 4 2.56 6.18 -1.39
CA TRP A 4 1.79 7.40 -1.26
C TRP A 4 2.69 8.59 -1.23
N ILE A 5 2.33 9.57 -2.03
CA ILE A 5 3.14 10.74 -2.27
C ILE A 5 2.39 11.94 -1.75
N THR A 6 3.05 12.74 -0.90
CA THR A 6 2.53 14.03 -0.42
C THR A 6 2.66 15.04 -1.53
N GLY A 7 1.62 15.22 -2.29
CA GLY A 7 1.58 16.09 -3.44
C GLY A 7 0.59 15.56 -4.46
N THR A 8 0.41 16.27 -5.53
CA THR A 8 -0.52 15.91 -6.59
C THR A 8 0.24 15.61 -7.88
N PHE A 9 -0.42 15.02 -8.85
CA PHE A 9 0.12 14.94 -10.20
C PHE A 9 0.32 16.32 -10.87
N ALA A 10 -0.10 17.41 -10.24
CA ALA A 10 0.29 18.75 -10.64
C ALA A 10 1.77 19.02 -10.41
N ASP A 11 2.39 18.37 -9.42
CA ASP A 11 3.77 18.58 -9.04
C ASP A 11 4.75 17.88 -9.99
N ALA A 12 5.74 18.61 -10.47
CA ALA A 12 6.69 18.08 -11.46
C ALA A 12 7.48 16.83 -10.99
N PRO A 13 7.99 16.75 -9.74
CA PRO A 13 8.65 15.54 -9.26
C PRO A 13 7.74 14.32 -9.28
N VAL A 14 6.47 14.47 -8.86
CA VAL A 14 5.48 13.41 -8.84
C VAL A 14 5.17 12.92 -10.26
N ARG A 15 4.99 13.83 -11.22
CA ARG A 15 4.77 13.46 -12.64
C ARG A 15 5.97 12.72 -13.20
N THR A 16 7.18 13.20 -12.93
CA THR A 16 8.41 12.58 -13.42
C THR A 16 8.57 11.16 -12.88
N ALA A 17 8.38 10.96 -11.58
CA ALA A 17 8.45 9.63 -10.97
C ALA A 17 7.36 8.70 -11.53
N SER A 18 6.13 9.20 -11.69
CA SER A 18 5.02 8.45 -12.24
C SER A 18 5.25 8.04 -13.70
N ALA A 19 5.83 8.94 -14.52
CA ALA A 19 6.20 8.61 -15.89
C ALA A 19 7.26 7.52 -15.95
N ARG A 20 8.33 7.65 -15.16
CA ARG A 20 9.39 6.64 -15.08
C ARG A 20 8.87 5.29 -14.59
N ALA A 21 8.00 5.28 -13.59
CA ALA A 21 7.36 4.06 -13.11
C ALA A 21 6.51 3.38 -14.20
N ALA A 22 5.74 4.17 -14.96
CA ALA A 22 4.93 3.66 -16.06
C ALA A 22 5.82 3.08 -17.19
N GLU A 23 6.88 3.77 -17.58
CA GLU A 23 7.81 3.30 -18.60
C GLU A 23 8.53 2.02 -18.16
N ALA A 24 9.08 1.98 -16.95
CA ALA A 24 9.71 0.79 -16.39
C ALA A 24 8.75 -0.41 -16.36
N PHE A 25 7.51 -0.18 -15.96
CA PHE A 25 6.49 -1.22 -15.95
C PHE A 25 6.14 -1.74 -17.36
N ILE A 26 5.97 -0.86 -18.33
CA ILE A 26 5.68 -1.24 -19.72
C ILE A 26 6.88 -2.02 -20.31
N ASP A 27 8.10 -1.63 -20.00
CA ASP A 27 9.30 -2.32 -20.49
C ASP A 27 9.47 -3.68 -19.83
N HIS A 28 9.14 -3.81 -18.55
CA HIS A 28 9.10 -5.09 -17.84
C HIS A 28 8.09 -6.07 -18.48
N LEU A 29 6.91 -5.60 -18.88
CA LEU A 29 5.90 -6.42 -19.56
C LEU A 29 6.28 -6.80 -21.00
N GLY A 30 7.21 -6.09 -21.61
CA GLY A 30 7.51 -6.21 -23.02
C GLY A 30 6.50 -5.50 -23.93
N LYS A 31 6.99 -5.04 -25.08
CA LYS A 31 6.27 -4.12 -26.00
C LYS A 31 4.91 -4.62 -26.52
N THR A 32 4.71 -5.93 -26.53
CA THR A 32 3.50 -6.57 -27.14
C THR A 32 2.45 -6.98 -26.12
N GLN A 33 2.76 -6.90 -24.82
CA GLN A 33 1.92 -7.45 -23.76
C GLN A 33 1.35 -6.38 -22.81
N ALA A 34 1.66 -5.11 -23.05
CA ALA A 34 1.16 -4.06 -22.19
C ALA A 34 -0.16 -3.47 -22.69
N PHE A 35 -1.10 -3.35 -21.78
CA PHE A 35 -2.40 -2.71 -21.99
C PHE A 35 -2.60 -1.59 -20.99
N TYR A 36 -3.43 -0.62 -21.32
CA TYR A 36 -3.75 0.49 -20.43
C TYR A 36 -5.22 0.88 -20.50
N ALA A 37 -5.69 1.50 -19.44
CA ALA A 37 -6.96 2.20 -19.38
C ALA A 37 -6.83 3.49 -18.57
N MET A 38 -7.49 4.54 -19.03
CA MET A 38 -7.62 5.79 -18.29
C MET A 38 -9.05 5.89 -17.75
N VAL A 39 -9.17 5.91 -16.44
CA VAL A 39 -10.47 5.84 -15.77
C VAL A 39 -10.90 7.20 -15.27
N ARG A 40 -12.08 7.64 -15.71
CA ARG A 40 -12.70 8.90 -15.28
C ARG A 40 -13.37 8.79 -13.91
N PRO A 41 -13.49 9.88 -13.15
CA PRO A 41 -14.12 9.89 -11.83
C PRO A 41 -15.59 9.46 -11.83
N THR A 42 -16.30 9.70 -12.91
CA THR A 42 -17.73 9.44 -13.03
C THR A 42 -18.02 8.38 -14.07
N GLY A 43 -18.59 7.28 -13.60
CA GLY A 43 -19.29 6.31 -14.41
C GLY A 43 -18.43 5.43 -15.30
N SER A 44 -17.98 4.31 -14.80
CA SER A 44 -17.52 3.26 -15.70
C SER A 44 -18.38 2.04 -15.58
N LYS A 45 -18.88 1.57 -16.71
CA LYS A 45 -19.55 0.28 -16.80
C LYS A 45 -18.57 -0.86 -17.05
N SER A 46 -17.38 -0.59 -17.55
CA SER A 46 -16.27 -1.54 -17.73
C SER A 46 -15.01 -0.77 -18.09
N LEU A 47 -13.84 -1.26 -17.68
CA LEU A 47 -12.55 -0.76 -18.11
C LEU A 47 -12.33 -1.19 -19.58
N LYS A 48 -12.28 -0.22 -20.48
CA LYS A 48 -11.86 -0.49 -21.86
C LYS A 48 -10.34 -0.45 -21.93
N LEU A 49 -9.72 -1.58 -22.05
CA LEU A 49 -8.28 -1.71 -22.21
C LEU A 49 -7.86 -1.45 -23.65
N SER A 50 -6.83 -0.66 -23.83
CA SER A 50 -6.16 -0.37 -25.10
C SER A 50 -4.72 -0.90 -25.06
N ARG A 51 -4.14 -1.25 -26.20
CA ARG A 51 -2.73 -1.66 -26.25
C ARG A 51 -1.81 -0.47 -25.98
N ALA A 52 -0.77 -0.67 -25.17
CA ALA A 52 0.30 0.29 -24.96
C ALA A 52 1.38 0.17 -26.06
N ASP A 53 0.96 0.20 -27.32
CA ASP A 53 1.82 0.32 -28.48
C ASP A 53 2.47 1.73 -28.56
N LYS A 54 3.11 2.09 -29.66
CA LYS A 54 3.76 3.40 -29.82
C LYS A 54 2.78 4.57 -29.59
N ALA A 55 1.54 4.46 -30.10
CA ALA A 55 0.51 5.49 -29.93
C ALA A 55 0.01 5.54 -28.50
N GLY A 56 -0.25 4.36 -27.90
CA GLY A 56 -0.64 4.23 -26.50
C GLY A 56 0.41 4.76 -25.53
N ARG A 57 1.69 4.46 -25.74
CA ARG A 57 2.79 5.03 -24.93
C ARG A 57 2.83 6.56 -25.02
N THR A 58 2.61 7.12 -26.21
CA THR A 58 2.54 8.58 -26.38
C THR A 58 1.37 9.16 -25.61
N GLU A 59 0.21 8.51 -25.64
CA GLU A 59 -0.98 8.93 -24.89
C GLU A 59 -0.75 8.87 -23.38
N ILE A 60 -0.18 7.77 -22.88
CA ILE A 60 0.20 7.59 -21.47
C ILE A 60 1.15 8.70 -21.03
N SER A 61 2.26 8.89 -21.77
CA SER A 61 3.27 9.91 -21.45
C SER A 61 2.64 11.30 -21.40
N ARG A 62 1.79 11.65 -22.38
CA ARG A 62 1.05 12.93 -22.40
C ARG A 62 0.13 13.08 -21.20
N ALA A 63 -0.64 12.05 -20.88
CA ALA A 63 -1.58 12.09 -19.76
C ALA A 63 -0.87 12.28 -18.42
N VAL A 64 0.24 11.56 -18.19
CA VAL A 64 1.05 11.71 -16.98
C VAL A 64 1.72 13.09 -16.95
N ALA A 65 2.28 13.56 -18.05
CA ALA A 65 2.92 14.90 -18.14
C ALA A 65 1.93 16.04 -17.85
N THR A 66 0.67 15.88 -18.20
CA THR A 66 -0.39 16.86 -17.91
C THR A 66 -1.03 16.66 -16.53
N GLY A 67 -0.63 15.65 -15.77
CA GLY A 67 -1.11 15.39 -14.40
C GLY A 67 -2.44 14.67 -14.33
N LEU A 68 -2.83 13.91 -15.35
CA LEU A 68 -4.07 13.12 -15.39
C LEU A 68 -5.35 13.95 -15.09
N PRO A 69 -5.54 15.18 -15.61
CA PRO A 69 -6.53 16.14 -15.11
C PRO A 69 -7.97 15.63 -15.19
N ASP A 70 -8.27 14.81 -16.21
CA ASP A 70 -9.62 14.29 -16.50
C ASP A 70 -9.85 12.87 -16.00
N HIS A 71 -8.85 12.27 -15.32
CA HIS A 71 -8.87 10.84 -14.98
C HIS A 71 -8.65 10.63 -13.48
N ARG A 72 -9.37 9.67 -12.93
CA ARG A 72 -9.20 9.25 -11.55
C ARG A 72 -7.93 8.43 -11.37
N TYR A 73 -7.64 7.56 -12.33
CA TYR A 73 -6.41 6.79 -12.36
C TYR A 73 -6.06 6.33 -13.79
N LEU A 74 -4.77 6.12 -14.01
CA LEU A 74 -4.20 5.37 -15.12
C LEU A 74 -3.90 3.96 -14.63
N TYR A 75 -4.37 2.98 -15.39
CA TYR A 75 -4.17 1.56 -15.13
C TYR A 75 -3.36 0.93 -16.24
N LEU A 76 -2.32 0.19 -15.91
CA LEU A 76 -1.49 -0.59 -16.82
C LEU A 76 -1.54 -2.05 -16.40
N THR A 77 -1.57 -2.97 -17.34
CA THR A 77 -1.63 -4.42 -17.07
C THR A 77 -0.99 -5.22 -18.20
N GLY A 78 -0.60 -6.46 -17.89
CA GLY A 78 -0.05 -7.43 -18.85
C GLY A 78 -1.10 -8.24 -19.61
N THR A 79 -2.37 -7.91 -19.50
CA THR A 79 -3.46 -8.65 -20.16
C THR A 79 -4.57 -7.73 -20.64
N ASP A 80 -5.31 -8.18 -21.66
CA ASP A 80 -6.53 -7.53 -22.12
C ASP A 80 -7.79 -7.94 -21.31
N ALA A 81 -7.65 -8.87 -20.37
CA ALA A 81 -8.72 -9.31 -19.48
C ALA A 81 -8.69 -8.56 -18.14
N GLU A 82 -9.72 -7.76 -17.89
CA GLU A 82 -9.88 -7.06 -16.61
C GLU A 82 -10.05 -8.03 -15.44
N GLY A 83 -9.36 -7.75 -14.35
CA GLY A 83 -9.61 -8.41 -13.07
C GLY A 83 -9.12 -9.84 -12.94
N HIS A 84 -8.28 -10.31 -13.82
CA HIS A 84 -7.71 -11.67 -13.70
C HIS A 84 -6.68 -11.74 -12.56
N PRO A 85 -6.82 -12.65 -11.59
CA PRO A 85 -5.84 -12.79 -10.52
C PRO A 85 -4.47 -13.21 -11.10
N GLY A 86 -3.41 -12.63 -10.55
CA GLY A 86 -2.03 -12.94 -10.95
C GLY A 86 -1.50 -12.15 -12.14
N HIS A 87 -2.27 -11.20 -12.68
CA HIS A 87 -1.74 -10.32 -13.70
C HIS A 87 -0.87 -9.20 -13.09
N PRO A 88 0.26 -8.87 -13.74
CA PRO A 88 1.00 -7.68 -13.38
C PRO A 88 0.13 -6.43 -13.59
N MET A 89 0.22 -5.50 -12.64
CA MET A 89 -0.53 -4.25 -12.67
C MET A 89 0.30 -3.09 -12.14
N LEU A 90 0.16 -1.94 -12.80
CA LEU A 90 0.51 -0.64 -12.23
C LEU A 90 -0.72 0.26 -12.26
N ALA A 91 -1.00 0.93 -11.16
CA ALA A 91 -1.98 2.01 -11.08
C ALA A 91 -1.32 3.29 -10.59
N LEU A 92 -1.56 4.37 -11.32
CA LEU A 92 -1.27 5.74 -10.90
C LEU A 92 -2.61 6.38 -10.57
N ALA A 93 -2.84 6.73 -9.32
CA ALA A 93 -4.13 7.22 -8.87
C ALA A 93 -4.01 8.61 -8.26
N HIS A 94 -5.02 9.44 -8.52
CA HIS A 94 -5.33 10.55 -7.64
C HIS A 94 -6.01 9.97 -6.41
N ALA A 95 -5.29 9.92 -5.31
CA ALA A 95 -5.93 9.80 -4.02
C ALA A 95 -6.70 11.10 -3.73
N PRO A 96 -7.57 11.13 -2.68
CA PRO A 96 -8.15 12.37 -2.23
C PRO A 96 -7.08 13.45 -2.13
N LEU A 97 -7.32 14.58 -2.79
CA LEU A 97 -6.36 15.68 -2.87
C LEU A 97 -5.88 16.13 -1.47
N PRO A 98 -4.60 16.43 -1.30
CA PRO A 98 -3.53 16.59 -2.30
C PRO A 98 -2.58 15.38 -2.36
N MET A 99 -3.04 14.18 -2.56
CA MET A 99 -2.20 12.98 -2.61
C MET A 99 -2.18 12.31 -3.98
N ALA A 100 -1.04 11.75 -4.31
CA ALA A 100 -0.87 10.82 -5.42
C ALA A 100 -0.50 9.42 -4.90
N GLU A 101 -0.88 8.41 -5.63
CA GLU A 101 -0.61 7.00 -5.33
C GLU A 101 0.05 6.33 -6.51
N ILE A 102 1.12 5.58 -6.24
CA ILE A 102 1.72 4.62 -7.18
C ILE A 102 1.55 3.23 -6.57
N ARG A 103 0.84 2.36 -7.27
CA ARG A 103 0.62 0.98 -6.86
C ARG A 103 1.10 0.02 -7.93
N ILE A 104 1.93 -0.95 -7.57
CA ILE A 104 2.43 -1.99 -8.46
C ILE A 104 2.16 -3.34 -7.80
N GLU A 105 1.56 -4.23 -8.58
CA GLU A 105 1.34 -5.61 -8.20
C GLU A 105 1.93 -6.52 -9.28
N LEU A 106 2.76 -7.47 -8.87
CA LEU A 106 3.37 -8.47 -9.72
C LEU A 106 3.07 -9.86 -9.18
N PRO A 107 2.99 -10.89 -10.02
CA PRO A 107 3.06 -12.26 -9.54
C PRO A 107 4.32 -12.45 -8.69
N TRP A 108 4.22 -13.17 -7.56
CA TRP A 108 5.32 -13.26 -6.60
C TRP A 108 6.60 -13.91 -7.16
N GLN A 109 6.49 -14.71 -8.21
CA GLN A 109 7.59 -15.34 -8.92
C GLN A 109 7.90 -14.65 -10.26
N ALA A 110 7.41 -13.43 -10.50
CA ALA A 110 7.69 -12.74 -11.75
C ALA A 110 9.20 -12.49 -11.88
N GLU A 111 9.75 -12.94 -12.99
CA GLU A 111 11.14 -12.65 -13.33
C GLU A 111 11.37 -11.14 -13.44
N GLY A 112 12.48 -10.65 -12.91
CA GLY A 112 12.81 -9.21 -12.90
C GLY A 112 11.93 -8.35 -12.00
N ALA A 113 11.09 -8.93 -11.12
CA ALA A 113 10.22 -8.16 -10.24
C ALA A 113 11.01 -7.22 -9.31
N LEU A 114 12.11 -7.69 -8.74
CA LEU A 114 12.95 -6.86 -7.86
C LEU A 114 13.67 -5.76 -8.66
N ASP A 115 14.08 -6.03 -9.89
CA ASP A 115 14.70 -5.04 -10.77
C ASP A 115 13.72 -3.91 -11.13
N LEU A 116 12.46 -4.27 -11.45
CA LEU A 116 11.41 -3.27 -11.67
C LEU A 116 11.19 -2.43 -10.41
N MET A 117 11.10 -3.08 -9.24
CA MET A 117 10.91 -2.35 -7.99
C MET A 117 12.09 -1.43 -7.66
N ALA A 118 13.33 -1.85 -7.97
CA ALA A 118 14.50 -1.01 -7.82
C ALA A 118 14.49 0.20 -8.76
N GLN A 119 14.05 0.03 -10.02
CA GLN A 119 13.90 1.13 -10.96
C GLN A 119 12.84 2.15 -10.49
N VAL A 120 11.72 1.67 -9.98
CA VAL A 120 10.67 2.55 -9.44
C VAL A 120 11.17 3.25 -8.17
N ASP A 121 11.86 2.54 -7.28
CA ASP A 121 12.46 3.11 -6.08
C ASP A 121 13.47 4.24 -6.44
N ALA A 122 14.33 4.02 -7.43
CA ALA A 122 15.23 5.05 -7.92
C ALA A 122 14.50 6.26 -8.54
N ALA A 123 13.34 6.05 -9.15
CA ALA A 123 12.53 7.14 -9.70
C ALA A 123 11.93 8.07 -8.64
N LEU A 124 11.92 7.65 -7.38
CA LEU A 124 11.39 8.44 -6.25
C LEU A 124 12.38 9.46 -5.70
N GLU A 125 13.59 9.53 -6.22
CA GLU A 125 14.57 10.53 -5.80
C GLU A 125 14.00 11.95 -5.95
N GLY A 126 14.06 12.75 -4.89
CA GLY A 126 13.50 14.10 -4.88
C GLY A 126 11.97 14.19 -4.81
N VAL A 127 11.27 13.06 -4.63
CA VAL A 127 9.81 13.01 -4.51
C VAL A 127 9.42 12.99 -3.03
N PRO A 128 8.47 13.82 -2.58
CA PRO A 128 8.00 13.81 -1.20
C PRO A 128 7.07 12.61 -0.95
N VAL A 129 7.64 11.42 -0.77
CA VAL A 129 6.88 10.23 -0.39
C VAL A 129 6.38 10.41 1.05
N LEU A 130 5.10 10.22 1.27
CA LEU A 130 4.50 10.27 2.60
C LEU A 130 4.65 8.95 3.33
N ALA A 131 4.21 7.88 2.68
CA ALA A 131 4.25 6.53 3.22
C ALA A 131 4.21 5.51 2.09
N GLY A 132 4.68 4.31 2.35
CA GLY A 132 4.55 3.20 1.43
C GLY A 132 5.23 1.95 1.94
N TYR A 133 5.00 0.87 1.22
CA TYR A 133 5.64 -0.39 1.52
C TYR A 133 5.83 -1.26 0.28
N MET A 134 6.83 -2.09 0.34
CA MET A 134 7.16 -3.12 -0.62
C MET A 134 7.32 -4.44 0.11
N GLY A 135 6.82 -5.51 -0.46
CA GLY A 135 6.95 -6.85 0.09
C GLY A 135 6.01 -7.83 -0.59
N TYR A 136 6.05 -9.07 -0.16
CA TYR A 136 5.05 -10.04 -0.58
C TYR A 136 3.70 -9.71 0.03
N GLY A 137 2.63 -9.99 -0.69
CA GLY A 137 1.28 -9.73 -0.24
C GLY A 137 0.26 -10.52 -1.04
N PHE A 138 -0.94 -10.56 -0.50
CA PHE A 138 -2.06 -11.12 -1.23
C PHE A 138 -2.77 -9.96 -1.92
N ALA A 139 -2.78 -9.97 -3.26
CA ALA A 139 -3.56 -9.04 -4.05
C ALA A 139 -4.99 -9.60 -4.19
N PRO A 140 -5.94 -9.11 -3.38
CA PRO A 140 -7.32 -9.53 -3.51
C PRO A 140 -7.89 -8.87 -4.75
N ARG A 141 -8.00 -9.62 -5.78
CA ARG A 141 -8.74 -9.19 -6.95
C ARG A 141 -9.93 -10.05 -7.20
N PRO A 142 -10.81 -9.39 -7.87
CA PRO A 142 -11.96 -8.67 -7.35
C PRO A 142 -13.16 -9.57 -7.43
N LEU A 143 -14.30 -9.08 -7.29
CA LEU A 143 -15.54 -9.58 -7.87
C LEU A 143 -15.80 -11.09 -7.70
N GLY A 144 -16.21 -11.48 -6.52
CA GLY A 144 -16.81 -12.79 -6.26
C GLY A 144 -16.03 -13.74 -5.35
N VAL A 145 -14.77 -13.49 -5.10
CA VAL A 145 -14.04 -14.26 -4.08
C VAL A 145 -14.37 -13.67 -2.71
N ASN A 146 -14.83 -14.50 -1.80
CA ASN A 146 -15.04 -14.08 -0.41
C ASN A 146 -13.68 -13.86 0.27
N TYR A 147 -13.10 -12.69 -0.01
CA TYR A 147 -11.82 -12.23 0.51
C TYR A 147 -11.70 -12.38 2.01
N ALA A 148 -12.79 -12.05 2.72
CA ALA A 148 -12.88 -12.18 4.16
C ALA A 148 -12.72 -13.63 4.66
N SER A 149 -12.95 -14.62 3.83
CA SER A 149 -12.78 -16.03 4.19
C SER A 149 -11.38 -16.57 3.91
N PHE A 150 -10.74 -16.08 2.84
CA PHE A 150 -9.43 -16.60 2.40
C PHE A 150 -8.26 -15.97 3.17
N VAL A 151 -8.32 -14.68 3.37
CA VAL A 151 -7.19 -13.89 3.86
C VAL A 151 -6.80 -14.19 5.30
N PRO A 152 -7.72 -14.24 6.26
CA PRO A 152 -7.36 -14.55 7.64
C PRO A 152 -6.62 -15.88 7.82
N PRO A 153 -7.05 -16.99 7.19
CA PRO A 153 -6.28 -18.23 7.21
C PRO A 153 -4.87 -18.11 6.62
N ALA A 154 -4.75 -17.39 5.49
CA ALA A 154 -3.46 -17.18 4.85
C ALA A 154 -2.48 -16.42 5.75
N HIS A 155 -2.93 -15.40 6.47
CA HIS A 155 -2.09 -14.67 7.42
C HIS A 155 -1.63 -15.46 8.62
N ARG A 156 -2.39 -16.44 9.06
CA ARG A 156 -1.93 -17.32 10.14
C ARG A 156 -0.66 -18.05 9.75
N ARG A 157 -0.47 -18.32 8.45
CA ARG A 157 0.70 -18.99 7.92
C ARG A 157 1.78 -18.00 7.49
N TYR A 158 1.42 -16.96 6.75
CA TYR A 158 2.34 -16.04 6.09
C TYR A 158 2.39 -14.69 6.83
N ARG A 159 3.22 -14.62 7.87
CA ARG A 159 3.23 -13.50 8.80
C ARG A 159 3.72 -12.19 8.20
N CYS A 160 4.58 -12.23 7.18
CA CYS A 160 5.12 -11.03 6.53
C CYS A 160 4.27 -10.52 5.35
N ALA A 161 3.19 -11.24 5.01
CA ALA A 161 2.34 -10.86 3.89
C ALA A 161 1.59 -9.55 4.15
N LEU A 162 1.71 -8.62 3.18
CA LEU A 162 1.06 -7.31 3.19
C LEU A 162 -0.39 -7.41 2.73
N MET A 163 -1.28 -6.68 3.37
CA MET A 163 -2.70 -6.70 3.03
C MET A 163 -3.47 -5.44 3.32
N MET A 164 -2.93 -4.51 4.09
CA MET A 164 -3.67 -3.31 4.42
C MET A 164 -3.66 -2.33 3.24
N ASP A 165 -4.83 -1.81 2.93
CA ASP A 165 -4.95 -0.62 2.10
C ASP A 165 -4.53 0.59 2.94
N PRO A 166 -3.49 1.33 2.55
CA PRO A 166 -3.00 2.45 3.31
C PRO A 166 -3.92 3.69 3.26
N VAL A 167 -4.84 3.81 2.29
CA VAL A 167 -5.69 5.02 2.10
C VAL A 167 -6.39 5.50 3.37
N PRO A 168 -7.03 4.64 4.17
CA PRO A 168 -7.72 5.09 5.38
C PRO A 168 -6.84 5.75 6.43
N PHE A 169 -5.52 5.52 6.37
CA PHE A 169 -4.57 5.96 7.40
C PHE A 169 -3.96 7.34 7.14
N SER A 170 -4.21 7.92 5.97
CA SER A 170 -3.66 9.23 5.64
C SER A 170 -4.36 10.35 6.41
N PRO A 171 -3.59 11.32 6.97
CA PRO A 171 -4.17 12.50 7.60
C PRO A 171 -4.95 13.36 6.62
N LEU A 172 -4.63 13.27 5.32
CA LEU A 172 -5.24 14.07 4.28
C LEU A 172 -6.64 13.57 3.90
N VAL A 173 -6.91 12.29 4.10
CA VAL A 173 -8.22 11.68 3.88
C VAL A 173 -9.26 12.18 4.89
N ARG A 174 -8.84 12.63 6.07
CA ARG A 174 -9.73 13.18 7.11
C ARG A 174 -10.53 14.40 6.66
N HIS A 175 -10.05 15.11 5.67
CA HIS A 175 -10.63 16.41 5.24
C HIS A 175 -11.36 16.35 3.89
N ASP A 176 -11.39 15.21 3.24
CA ASP A 176 -12.05 15.07 1.94
C ASP A 176 -13.58 14.94 2.09
N GLN A 177 -14.33 15.73 1.29
CA GLN A 177 -15.79 15.72 1.31
C GLN A 177 -16.40 14.42 0.77
N SER A 178 -15.74 13.71 -0.12
CA SER A 178 -16.21 12.39 -0.60
C SER A 178 -16.18 11.36 0.53
N PHE A 179 -15.22 11.50 1.43
CA PHE A 179 -15.11 10.74 2.67
C PHE A 179 -16.19 11.14 3.69
N VAL A 180 -16.73 12.36 3.62
CA VAL A 180 -17.79 12.82 4.53
C VAL A 180 -19.04 11.94 4.41
N THR A 181 -19.35 11.43 3.23
CA THR A 181 -20.51 10.54 3.05
C THR A 181 -20.24 9.14 3.62
N MET A 182 -19.06 8.58 3.38
CA MET A 182 -18.63 7.34 4.05
C MET A 182 -18.54 7.55 5.57
N ARG A 183 -17.96 8.64 6.00
CA ARG A 183 -17.86 9.03 7.40
C ARG A 183 -19.23 9.17 8.08
N ARG A 184 -20.25 9.72 7.40
CA ARG A 184 -21.62 9.78 7.93
C ARG A 184 -22.28 8.41 8.04
N LEU A 185 -22.05 7.52 7.08
CA LEU A 185 -22.55 6.15 7.14
C LEU A 185 -21.86 5.36 8.26
N GLU A 186 -20.57 5.56 8.45
CA GLU A 186 -19.82 4.92 9.50
C GLU A 186 -20.06 5.59 10.87
N GLN A 187 -20.31 6.90 10.94
CA GLN A 187 -20.79 7.53 12.18
C GLN A 187 -22.13 6.97 12.65
N LYS A 188 -23.03 6.62 11.73
CA LYS A 188 -24.26 5.89 12.09
C LYS A 188 -23.97 4.47 12.57
N ARG A 189 -22.93 3.82 12.05
CA ARG A 189 -22.44 2.53 12.54
C ARG A 189 -21.69 2.68 13.86
N ALA A 190 -20.86 3.73 13.98
CA ALA A 190 -20.12 4.06 15.20
C ALA A 190 -21.04 4.43 16.38
N ALA A 191 -22.18 5.07 16.13
CA ALA A 191 -23.17 5.31 17.18
C ALA A 191 -23.73 3.99 17.78
N LYS A 192 -23.83 2.93 16.96
CA LYS A 192 -24.15 1.59 17.45
C LYS A 192 -22.98 0.94 18.20
N VAL A 193 -21.75 1.24 17.80
CA VAL A 193 -20.52 0.73 18.42
C VAL A 193 -20.25 1.42 19.76
N ARG A 194 -20.50 2.74 19.86
CA ARG A 194 -20.41 3.47 21.14
C ARG A 194 -21.39 2.95 22.17
N ALA A 195 -22.55 2.48 21.75
CA ALA A 195 -23.49 1.80 22.65
C ALA A 195 -22.93 0.51 23.27
N ILE A 196 -21.79 0.02 22.74
CA ILE A 196 -21.08 -1.16 23.20
C ILE A 196 -19.79 -0.77 23.98
N GLY A 197 -19.52 0.53 24.14
CA GLY A 197 -18.36 1.03 24.91
C GLY A 197 -17.04 1.10 24.15
N GLU A 198 -17.05 1.00 22.82
CA GLU A 198 -15.85 1.15 22.00
C GLU A 198 -15.53 2.62 21.67
N ALA A 199 -14.23 2.93 21.49
CA ALA A 199 -13.75 4.23 21.07
C ALA A 199 -14.27 4.62 19.66
N ASP A 200 -14.39 5.93 19.40
CA ASP A 200 -14.78 6.42 18.07
C ASP A 200 -13.80 5.94 17.01
N PRO A 201 -14.24 5.19 15.97
CA PRO A 201 -13.35 4.71 14.92
C PRO A 201 -12.67 5.83 14.12
N PHE A 202 -13.15 7.07 14.26
CA PHE A 202 -12.57 8.24 13.59
C PHE A 202 -11.67 9.08 14.51
N ASP A 203 -11.62 8.76 15.78
CA ASP A 203 -10.69 9.36 16.73
C ASP A 203 -9.42 8.50 16.76
N TYR A 204 -8.60 8.64 15.73
CA TYR A 204 -7.33 7.93 15.59
C TYR A 204 -6.20 8.87 15.17
N VAL A 205 -4.98 8.50 15.51
CA VAL A 205 -3.78 9.18 15.03
C VAL A 205 -3.39 8.61 13.67
N PRO A 206 -3.38 9.43 12.60
CA PRO A 206 -2.88 8.99 11.30
C PRO A 206 -1.43 8.52 11.40
N GLY A 207 -1.08 7.49 10.65
CA GLY A 207 0.27 6.93 10.68
C GLY A 207 0.43 5.80 9.67
N LEU A 208 1.55 5.10 9.75
CA LEU A 208 1.79 3.93 8.92
C LEU A 208 0.77 2.84 9.26
N PRO A 209 0.13 2.23 8.25
CA PRO A 209 -0.83 1.15 8.49
C PRO A 209 -0.17 -0.18 8.78
N ASP A 210 0.99 -0.42 8.18
CA ASP A 210 1.67 -1.71 8.17
C ASP A 210 3.18 -1.58 7.96
N VAL A 211 3.88 -2.70 8.03
CA VAL A 211 5.32 -2.84 7.77
C VAL A 211 5.52 -3.83 6.64
N GLY A 212 6.27 -3.40 5.63
CA GLY A 212 6.72 -4.25 4.52
C GLY A 212 8.18 -4.70 4.68
N TRP A 213 8.64 -5.50 3.72
CA TRP A 213 10.08 -5.77 3.59
C TRP A 213 10.86 -4.46 3.48
N ARG A 214 10.42 -3.54 2.65
CA ARG A 214 10.90 -2.15 2.63
C ARG A 214 9.72 -1.23 2.93
N THR A 215 9.86 -0.41 3.95
CA THR A 215 8.87 0.58 4.36
C THR A 215 9.41 1.97 4.08
N TYR A 216 8.59 2.80 3.45
CA TYR A 216 8.87 4.20 3.13
C TYR A 216 8.15 5.08 4.14
N ILE A 217 8.87 6.03 4.70
CA ILE A 217 8.33 6.94 5.71
C ILE A 217 8.83 8.36 5.47
N GLY A 218 7.92 9.31 5.34
CA GLY A 218 8.25 10.71 5.12
C GLY A 218 7.33 11.67 5.85
N GLY A 219 7.65 12.96 5.74
CA GLY A 219 6.87 14.03 6.35
C GLY A 219 6.62 13.83 7.84
N ALA A 220 5.41 14.15 8.25
CA ALA A 220 4.99 14.09 9.66
C ALA A 220 5.05 12.70 10.31
N TYR A 221 5.15 11.63 9.53
CA TYR A 221 5.32 10.29 10.10
C TYR A 221 6.77 10.06 10.51
N ARG A 222 7.74 10.48 9.66
CA ARG A 222 9.16 10.42 9.96
C ARG A 222 9.52 11.26 11.21
N ASP A 223 8.89 12.40 11.37
CA ASP A 223 9.13 13.31 12.50
C ASP A 223 8.78 12.71 13.87
N ARG A 224 8.06 11.58 13.89
CA ARG A 224 7.73 10.86 15.13
C ARG A 224 8.78 9.84 15.54
N LEU A 225 9.74 9.52 14.66
CA LEU A 225 10.79 8.55 14.99
C LEU A 225 11.76 9.17 16.01
N ALA A 226 11.79 8.57 17.19
CA ALA A 226 12.57 9.08 18.32
C ALA A 226 14.02 8.56 18.36
N VAL A 227 14.35 7.57 17.52
CA VAL A 227 15.61 6.82 17.60
C VAL A 227 16.43 7.07 16.35
N THR A 228 17.73 7.31 16.53
CA THR A 228 18.68 7.35 15.43
C THR A 228 18.95 5.92 14.92
N ALA A 229 19.28 5.81 13.65
CA ALA A 229 19.58 4.52 12.98
C ALA A 229 20.64 3.68 13.69
N GLU A 230 21.53 4.32 14.42
CA GLU A 230 22.67 3.69 15.12
C GLU A 230 22.26 2.77 16.28
N ALA A 231 21.04 2.92 16.82
CA ALA A 231 20.55 2.10 17.93
C ALA A 231 19.92 0.76 17.49
N LEU A 232 19.84 0.52 16.19
CA LEU A 232 19.13 -0.61 15.62
C LEU A 232 20.16 -1.62 15.09
N GLY A 233 20.09 -2.84 15.51
CA GLY A 233 21.04 -3.90 15.14
C GLY A 233 21.33 -4.02 13.63
N PRO A 234 22.29 -4.87 13.24
CA PRO A 234 22.87 -4.94 11.90
C PRO A 234 21.90 -5.42 10.80
N ASP A 235 20.70 -5.91 11.17
CA ASP A 235 19.74 -6.51 10.24
C ASP A 235 18.79 -5.47 9.61
N LEU A 236 18.89 -4.21 10.04
CA LEU A 236 18.08 -3.11 9.49
C LEU A 236 18.92 -2.23 8.58
N ILE A 237 18.46 -2.07 7.34
CA ILE A 237 19.06 -1.15 6.40
C ILE A 237 18.18 0.11 6.38
N ILE A 238 18.75 1.22 6.85
CA ILE A 238 18.08 2.52 6.85
C ILE A 238 18.79 3.41 5.83
N ASP A 239 18.03 3.98 4.91
CA ASP A 239 18.53 4.86 3.86
C ASP A 239 17.72 6.17 3.90
N ASP A 240 18.37 7.27 4.26
CA ASP A 240 17.76 8.61 4.26
C ASP A 240 17.91 9.24 2.87
N ARG A 241 16.77 9.51 2.24
CA ARG A 241 16.67 10.11 0.91
C ARG A 241 16.21 11.57 0.94
N GLY A 242 16.43 12.24 2.05
CA GLY A 242 16.07 13.64 2.25
C GLY A 242 14.57 13.83 2.53
N PHE A 243 13.71 13.68 1.53
CA PHE A 243 12.26 13.83 1.70
C PHE A 243 11.61 12.66 2.47
N PHE A 244 12.20 11.50 2.42
CA PHE A 244 11.72 10.29 3.09
C PHE A 244 12.89 9.39 3.47
N THR A 245 12.62 8.47 4.35
CA THR A 245 13.55 7.41 4.77
C THR A 245 12.98 6.07 4.36
N THR A 246 13.83 5.16 3.91
CA THR A 246 13.45 3.74 3.75
C THR A 246 14.03 2.91 4.86
N VAL A 247 13.23 1.96 5.34
CA VAL A 247 13.65 0.98 6.34
C VAL A 247 13.40 -0.40 5.76
N THR A 248 14.46 -1.21 5.64
CA THR A 248 14.41 -2.51 4.96
C THR A 248 14.73 -3.64 5.94
N ALA A 249 13.88 -4.66 5.96
CA ALA A 249 13.97 -5.85 6.80
C ALA A 249 14.75 -6.96 6.08
N GLY A 250 16.06 -7.00 6.28
CA GLY A 250 16.92 -8.02 5.69
C GLY A 250 17.14 -7.85 4.17
N PRO A 251 17.85 -8.81 3.53
CA PRO A 251 18.34 -8.69 2.17
C PRO A 251 17.26 -8.89 1.08
N ALA A 252 16.20 -9.62 1.40
CA ALA A 252 15.12 -9.96 0.46
C ALA A 252 13.77 -10.08 1.17
N PRO A 253 12.65 -9.87 0.46
CA PRO A 253 11.34 -10.13 1.03
C PRO A 253 11.14 -11.61 1.31
N ILE A 254 10.46 -11.92 2.42
CA ILE A 254 10.04 -13.25 2.80
C ILE A 254 8.54 -13.30 3.05
N TRP A 255 7.96 -14.49 3.03
CA TRP A 255 6.54 -14.69 3.37
C TRP A 255 6.31 -14.73 4.89
N GLY A 256 7.35 -15.04 5.68
CA GLY A 256 7.23 -15.38 7.09
C GLY A 256 6.41 -16.65 7.28
N ASP A 257 6.69 -17.68 6.44
CA ASP A 257 5.97 -18.95 6.43
C ASP A 257 6.27 -19.76 7.69
N LEU A 258 5.28 -19.89 8.57
CA LEU A 258 5.40 -20.65 9.81
C LEU A 258 5.70 -22.14 9.58
N ASN A 259 5.25 -22.71 8.47
CA ASN A 259 5.52 -24.12 8.15
C ASN A 259 6.98 -24.35 7.75
N LEU A 260 7.64 -23.31 7.27
CA LEU A 260 9.05 -23.33 6.92
C LEU A 260 9.95 -22.76 8.04
N ASN A 261 9.36 -22.33 9.16
CA ASN A 261 10.05 -21.64 10.25
C ASN A 261 10.90 -20.46 9.77
N GLU A 262 10.38 -19.69 8.80
CA GLU A 262 11.09 -18.51 8.33
C GLU A 262 11.27 -17.49 9.47
N ASP A 263 12.51 -17.01 9.63
CA ASP A 263 12.83 -16.02 10.65
C ASP A 263 12.29 -14.64 10.28
N ILE A 264 11.46 -14.09 11.13
CA ILE A 264 10.84 -12.77 10.95
C ILE A 264 11.44 -11.69 11.87
N SER A 265 12.55 -11.99 12.54
CA SER A 265 13.17 -11.08 13.51
C SER A 265 13.48 -9.69 12.92
N ALA A 266 13.94 -9.64 11.67
CA ALA A 266 14.19 -8.38 10.98
C ALA A 266 12.90 -7.54 10.80
N TYR A 267 11.75 -8.17 10.49
CA TYR A 267 10.47 -7.47 10.42
C TYR A 267 9.98 -6.99 11.80
N GLN A 268 10.23 -7.78 12.83
CA GLN A 268 9.92 -7.38 14.21
C GLN A 268 10.76 -6.17 14.64
N ALA A 269 12.03 -6.14 14.27
CA ALA A 269 12.90 -5.00 14.52
C ALA A 269 12.46 -3.75 13.75
N VAL A 270 12.08 -3.89 12.46
CA VAL A 270 11.50 -2.78 11.68
C VAL A 270 10.21 -2.28 12.34
N PHE A 271 9.33 -3.18 12.76
CA PHE A 271 8.09 -2.81 13.41
C PHE A 271 8.33 -2.03 14.71
N ALA A 272 9.23 -2.52 15.57
CA ALA A 272 9.58 -1.84 16.83
C ALA A 272 10.17 -0.44 16.59
N PHE A 273 11.00 -0.29 15.55
CA PHE A 273 11.52 1.02 15.15
C PHE A 273 10.46 1.98 14.65
N LEU A 274 9.51 1.50 13.85
CA LEU A 274 8.47 2.30 13.23
C LEU A 274 7.23 2.50 14.13
N GLU A 275 7.16 1.82 15.27
CA GLU A 275 6.00 1.87 16.17
C GLU A 275 5.52 3.28 16.50
N PRO A 276 6.40 4.28 16.82
CA PRO A 276 5.97 5.65 17.08
C PRO A 276 5.29 6.34 15.89
N ALA A 277 5.58 5.87 14.68
CA ALA A 277 5.01 6.40 13.44
C ALA A 277 3.80 5.61 12.94
N MET A 278 3.48 4.49 13.57
CA MET A 278 2.30 3.69 13.21
C MET A 278 1.00 4.42 13.55
N SER A 279 -0.05 4.09 12.84
CA SER A 279 -1.40 4.49 13.20
C SER A 279 -1.88 3.72 14.44
N ASP A 280 -2.92 4.26 15.11
CA ASP A 280 -3.50 3.60 16.28
C ASP A 280 -3.83 2.14 16.03
N TRP A 281 -3.57 1.32 17.05
CA TRP A 281 -3.85 -0.11 17.02
C TRP A 281 -5.32 -0.42 16.65
N ASN A 282 -6.28 0.31 17.23
CA ASN A 282 -7.69 0.13 16.94
C ASN A 282 -8.03 0.39 15.46
N MET A 283 -7.44 1.46 14.87
CA MET A 283 -7.65 1.77 13.46
C MET A 283 -7.05 0.69 12.57
N ARG A 284 -5.85 0.22 12.88
CA ARG A 284 -5.19 -0.87 12.16
C ARG A 284 -6.00 -2.18 12.25
N ALA A 285 -6.48 -2.54 13.44
CA ALA A 285 -7.30 -3.73 13.62
C ALA A 285 -8.62 -3.67 12.84
N ARG A 286 -9.27 -2.50 12.80
CA ARG A 286 -10.51 -2.29 12.03
C ARG A 286 -10.30 -2.34 10.52
N SER A 287 -9.14 -1.95 10.07
CA SER A 287 -8.75 -1.96 8.65
C SER A 287 -8.16 -3.29 8.21
N ALA A 288 -7.87 -4.17 9.15
CA ALA A 288 -7.34 -5.49 8.85
C ALA A 288 -8.36 -6.33 8.07
N PRO A 289 -7.86 -7.15 7.14
CA PRO A 289 -8.72 -7.98 6.32
C PRO A 289 -9.65 -8.89 7.13
N GLY A 290 -10.91 -8.92 6.73
CA GLY A 290 -11.90 -9.76 7.36
C GLY A 290 -12.41 -9.26 8.71
N TYR A 291 -11.99 -8.07 9.16
CA TYR A 291 -12.50 -7.49 10.40
C TYR A 291 -14.03 -7.50 10.46
N SER A 292 -14.56 -7.92 11.58
CA SER A 292 -15.98 -7.82 11.88
C SER A 292 -16.18 -7.75 13.39
N ILE A 293 -16.82 -6.67 13.86
CA ILE A 293 -17.14 -6.51 15.27
C ILE A 293 -18.22 -7.50 15.76
N LYS A 294 -19.01 -8.06 14.84
CA LYS A 294 -20.09 -8.99 15.14
C LYS A 294 -19.66 -10.45 15.14
N ASP A 295 -18.42 -10.71 14.77
CA ASP A 295 -17.84 -12.04 14.64
C ASP A 295 -16.54 -12.08 15.44
N GLU A 296 -16.59 -12.70 16.61
CA GLU A 296 -15.49 -12.76 17.56
C GLU A 296 -14.25 -13.41 16.96
N GLU A 297 -14.41 -14.42 16.11
CA GLU A 297 -13.29 -15.08 15.45
C GLU A 297 -12.60 -14.14 14.45
N ARG A 298 -13.37 -13.39 13.66
CA ARG A 298 -12.83 -12.39 12.74
C ARG A 298 -12.16 -11.24 13.47
N LEU A 299 -12.72 -10.79 14.58
CA LEU A 299 -12.12 -9.77 15.42
C LEU A 299 -10.78 -10.27 15.98
N ARG A 300 -10.72 -11.50 16.47
CA ARG A 300 -9.49 -12.12 16.96
C ARG A 300 -8.44 -12.23 15.86
N GLN A 301 -8.84 -12.61 14.65
CA GLN A 301 -7.94 -12.70 13.49
C GLN A 301 -7.39 -11.34 13.06
N ALA A 302 -8.21 -10.30 13.05
CA ALA A 302 -7.80 -8.94 12.76
C ALA A 302 -6.78 -8.42 13.79
N LYS A 303 -7.01 -8.68 15.06
CA LYS A 303 -6.08 -8.37 16.15
C LYS A 303 -4.76 -9.12 15.98
N ALA A 304 -4.82 -10.41 15.74
CA ALA A 304 -3.63 -11.24 15.53
C ALA A 304 -2.81 -10.76 14.31
N TYR A 305 -3.46 -10.24 13.27
CA TYR A 305 -2.77 -9.64 12.13
C TYR A 305 -2.00 -8.38 12.54
N VAL A 306 -2.62 -7.48 13.26
CA VAL A 306 -2.00 -6.22 13.70
C VAL A 306 -0.80 -6.48 14.62
N ASP A 307 -0.93 -7.47 15.50
CA ASP A 307 0.07 -7.80 16.52
C ASP A 307 1.11 -8.83 16.03
N ARG A 308 1.10 -9.21 14.75
CA ARG A 308 1.93 -10.31 14.23
C ARG A 308 3.43 -10.09 14.35
N PHE A 309 3.88 -8.84 14.45
CA PHE A 309 5.28 -8.47 14.65
C PHE A 309 5.61 -8.07 16.09
N THR A 310 4.61 -7.94 16.94
CA THR A 310 4.86 -7.67 18.36
C THR A 310 5.58 -8.88 18.96
N VAL A 311 6.71 -8.64 19.58
CA VAL A 311 7.39 -9.68 20.35
C VAL A 311 6.52 -9.95 21.57
N ALA A 312 5.89 -11.11 21.63
CA ALA A 312 5.26 -11.53 22.87
C ALA A 312 6.33 -11.51 23.96
N GLU A 313 6.14 -10.69 24.99
CA GLU A 313 6.95 -10.83 26.19
C GLU A 313 6.93 -12.32 26.54
N ARG A 314 8.10 -12.95 26.47
CA ARG A 314 8.23 -14.34 26.90
C ARG A 314 7.77 -14.34 28.34
N GLN A 315 6.58 -14.90 28.57
CA GLN A 315 6.13 -15.17 29.93
C GLN A 315 7.23 -16.01 30.56
N ALA A 316 8.00 -15.35 31.43
CA ALA A 316 9.04 -15.97 32.21
C ALA A 316 8.41 -16.90 33.26
#